data_402eb062a2466ab8250074fea934151e
#
_entry.id   402eb062a2466ab8250074fea934151e
#
_cell.length_a   1.000
_cell.length_b   1.000
_cell.length_c   1.000
_cell.angle_alpha   90.00
_cell.angle_beta   90.00
_cell.angle_gamma   90.00
#
_symmetry.space_group_name_H-M   'P 1'
#
loop_
_entity.id
_entity.type
_entity.pdbx_description
1 polymer ?
#
loop_
_entity_poly.entity_id
_entity_poly.type
_entity_poly.pdbx_seq_one_letter_code
_entity_poly.pdbx_strand_id
1 'polypeptide(L)'
;MSDGDDLPAPTDRDVIDRRPAEGPTYPVPADPAYEILDSVVEYETPWYTGGYDLVEQPDGSEKRYYWAELAPAVVVVAVADGEVVLVEQYRPAIRETHRELPAGIVEPGETYVEAGLRELREETGYDADGGRLLSSLWAATGVLRHHRGFVWADGLTETDLERDDNEFLAVTSVPVKEAIETARRPPANDATIEGLLLAHEDGLL
;
A
#
# COMPACT_ATOMS: atom_id res chain seq x y z
N MET A 1 12.82 -4.42 -23.48
CA MET A 1 13.47 -4.25 -22.18
C MET A 1 13.24 -2.81 -21.82
N SER A 2 12.14 -2.52 -21.15
CA SER A 2 11.90 -1.23 -20.54
C SER A 2 12.44 -1.33 -19.13
N ASP A 3 13.35 -0.44 -18.78
CA ASP A 3 13.81 -0.24 -17.42
C ASP A 3 12.58 0.13 -16.58
N GLY A 4 11.95 -0.88 -15.98
CA GLY A 4 10.85 -0.71 -15.05
C GLY A 4 11.43 -0.08 -13.81
N ASP A 5 11.23 1.20 -13.70
CA ASP A 5 11.73 2.04 -12.65
C ASP A 5 11.21 1.57 -11.30
N ASP A 6 12.08 0.95 -10.55
CA ASP A 6 11.96 0.75 -9.11
C ASP A 6 12.09 2.13 -8.46
N LEU A 7 10.98 2.87 -8.47
CA LEU A 7 10.96 4.21 -7.88
C LEU A 7 11.08 4.08 -6.37
N PRO A 8 12.01 4.80 -5.72
CA PRO A 8 12.10 4.83 -4.28
C PRO A 8 10.75 5.30 -3.70
N ALA A 9 10.33 4.65 -2.63
CA ALA A 9 9.15 5.09 -1.90
C ALA A 9 9.37 6.52 -1.40
N PRO A 10 8.34 7.37 -1.43
CA PRO A 10 8.46 8.74 -0.94
C PRO A 10 8.73 8.74 0.57
N THR A 11 9.93 9.12 0.99
CA THR A 11 10.43 9.01 2.37
C THR A 11 10.31 10.27 3.21
N ASP A 12 9.72 11.37 2.73
CA ASP A 12 9.81 12.64 3.46
C ASP A 12 8.52 13.48 3.37
N ARG A 13 8.32 14.36 4.35
CA ARG A 13 7.25 15.37 4.46
C ARG A 13 7.09 16.24 3.19
N ASP A 14 8.07 16.22 2.30
CA ASP A 14 8.03 16.82 0.97
C ASP A 14 7.05 16.14 -0.02
N VAL A 15 6.38 15.05 0.40
CA VAL A 15 5.34 14.37 -0.42
C VAL A 15 4.16 15.30 -0.70
N ILE A 16 3.97 16.33 0.12
CA ILE A 16 2.87 17.28 0.00
C ILE A 16 2.97 18.13 -1.28
N ASP A 17 4.18 18.34 -1.82
CA ASP A 17 4.43 19.22 -2.97
C ASP A 17 4.88 18.46 -4.24
N ARG A 18 5.01 17.15 -4.19
CA ARG A 18 5.35 16.35 -5.38
C ARG A 18 4.10 15.84 -6.07
N ARG A 19 3.56 16.67 -6.95
CA ARG A 19 2.82 16.12 -8.09
C ARG A 19 3.73 15.11 -8.77
N PRO A 20 3.27 13.85 -9.02
CA PRO A 20 4.08 12.94 -9.80
C PRO A 20 4.40 13.62 -11.12
N ALA A 21 5.68 13.91 -11.35
CA ALA A 21 6.13 14.32 -12.65
C ALA A 21 5.87 13.13 -13.58
N GLU A 22 4.91 13.30 -14.50
CA GLU A 22 4.63 12.38 -15.60
C GLU A 22 3.88 11.08 -15.26
N GLY A 23 2.65 11.21 -14.72
CA GLY A 23 1.61 10.20 -14.92
C GLY A 23 0.85 10.47 -16.23
N PRO A 24 0.04 9.50 -16.74
CA PRO A 24 -0.78 9.74 -17.92
C PRO A 24 -1.63 10.99 -17.69
N THR A 25 -1.42 12.01 -18.51
CA THR A 25 -2.19 13.25 -18.49
C THR A 25 -3.60 12.95 -19.00
N TYR A 26 -4.47 12.55 -18.08
CA TYR A 26 -5.89 12.71 -18.35
C TYR A 26 -6.15 14.21 -18.48
N PRO A 27 -7.05 14.64 -19.38
CA PRO A 27 -7.46 16.04 -19.42
C PRO A 27 -8.24 16.35 -18.14
N VAL A 28 -7.50 16.63 -17.09
CA VAL A 28 -8.07 17.23 -15.89
C VAL A 28 -8.51 18.62 -16.30
N PRO A 29 -9.72 19.07 -15.96
CA PRO A 29 -10.07 20.49 -16.10
C PRO A 29 -8.92 21.29 -15.51
N ALA A 30 -8.49 22.34 -16.21
CA ALA A 30 -7.39 23.20 -15.82
C ALA A 30 -7.40 23.37 -14.31
N ASP A 31 -6.27 23.06 -13.70
CA ASP A 31 -6.05 22.97 -12.26
C ASP A 31 -6.93 24.03 -11.55
N PRO A 32 -8.01 23.62 -10.86
CA PRO A 32 -8.84 24.63 -10.22
C PRO A 32 -7.94 25.39 -9.28
N ALA A 33 -8.01 26.70 -9.30
CA ALA A 33 -7.19 27.59 -8.48
C ALA A 33 -7.52 27.38 -7.00
N TYR A 34 -7.08 26.25 -6.45
CA TYR A 34 -7.05 26.02 -5.00
C TYR A 34 -5.75 26.60 -4.48
N GLU A 35 -5.84 27.48 -3.50
CA GLU A 35 -4.68 28.03 -2.80
C GLU A 35 -4.63 27.51 -1.38
N ILE A 36 -3.52 26.89 -1.00
CA ILE A 36 -3.30 26.47 0.39
C ILE A 36 -2.86 27.69 1.19
N LEU A 37 -3.73 28.19 2.04
CA LEU A 37 -3.48 29.36 2.88
C LEU A 37 -2.71 29.00 4.14
N ASP A 38 -2.98 27.83 4.74
CA ASP A 38 -2.34 27.36 5.97
C ASP A 38 -2.40 25.82 6.04
N SER A 39 -1.45 25.20 6.73
CA SER A 39 -1.41 23.76 6.98
C SER A 39 -1.15 23.51 8.47
N VAL A 40 -2.13 22.92 9.15
CA VAL A 40 -2.15 22.76 10.61
C VAL A 40 -2.15 21.28 10.98
N VAL A 41 -1.11 20.87 11.73
CA VAL A 41 -1.09 19.57 12.40
C VAL A 41 -1.85 19.69 13.72
N GLU A 42 -2.89 18.86 13.89
CA GLU A 42 -3.70 18.82 15.11
C GLU A 42 -3.37 17.61 15.99
N TYR A 43 -2.87 16.53 15.40
CA TYR A 43 -2.65 15.27 16.07
C TYR A 43 -1.46 14.51 15.50
N GLU A 44 -0.57 14.05 16.35
CA GLU A 44 0.64 13.31 15.98
C GLU A 44 0.78 12.05 16.84
N THR A 45 1.03 10.93 16.19
CA THR A 45 1.28 9.62 16.80
C THR A 45 2.52 8.99 16.18
N PRO A 46 3.05 7.88 16.73
CA PRO A 46 4.08 7.09 16.04
C PRO A 46 3.65 6.50 14.69
N TRP A 47 2.33 6.41 14.41
CA TRP A 47 1.77 5.72 13.26
C TRP A 47 1.27 6.66 12.16
N TYR A 48 0.77 7.84 12.52
CA TYR A 48 0.26 8.81 11.58
C TYR A 48 0.19 10.21 12.16
N THR A 49 0.19 11.19 11.29
CA THR A 49 -0.07 12.59 11.60
C THR A 49 -1.43 12.98 11.04
N GLY A 50 -2.23 13.73 11.79
CA GLY A 50 -3.53 14.23 11.34
C GLY A 50 -3.63 15.74 11.47
N GLY A 51 -4.35 16.36 10.54
CA GLY A 51 -4.51 17.81 10.54
C GLY A 51 -5.47 18.29 9.46
N TYR A 52 -5.35 19.57 9.10
CA TYR A 52 -6.10 20.15 7.98
C TYR A 52 -5.26 21.17 7.23
N ASP A 53 -5.59 21.35 5.96
CA ASP A 53 -5.21 22.53 5.19
C ASP A 53 -6.38 23.51 5.15
N LEU A 54 -6.12 24.79 5.44
CA LEU A 54 -7.04 25.87 5.13
C LEU A 54 -6.82 26.26 3.66
N VAL A 55 -7.84 26.11 2.87
CA VAL A 55 -7.75 26.25 1.41
C VAL A 55 -8.74 27.28 0.92
N GLU A 56 -8.26 28.23 0.12
CA GLU A 56 -9.14 29.07 -0.70
C GLU A 56 -9.62 28.25 -1.90
N GLN A 57 -10.94 28.15 -2.04
CA GLN A 57 -11.60 27.45 -3.14
C GLN A 57 -11.69 28.37 -4.38
N PRO A 58 -11.94 27.82 -5.59
CA PRO A 58 -12.03 28.62 -6.81
C PRO A 58 -13.09 29.72 -6.82
N ASP A 59 -14.04 29.66 -5.90
CA ASP A 59 -15.08 30.69 -5.72
C ASP A 59 -14.72 31.78 -4.70
N GLY A 60 -13.47 31.71 -4.15
CA GLY A 60 -12.97 32.62 -3.13
C GLY A 60 -13.42 32.29 -1.70
N SER A 61 -14.15 31.19 -1.50
CA SER A 61 -14.50 30.74 -0.16
C SER A 61 -13.38 29.95 0.48
N GLU A 62 -13.24 30.06 1.81
CA GLU A 62 -12.25 29.30 2.58
C GLU A 62 -12.86 28.03 3.17
N LYS A 63 -12.12 26.91 3.13
CA LYS A 63 -12.55 25.65 3.70
C LYS A 63 -11.39 24.86 4.26
N ARG A 64 -11.62 24.16 5.38
CA ARG A 64 -10.67 23.21 5.94
C ARG A 64 -10.83 21.84 5.27
N TYR A 65 -9.73 21.34 4.73
CA TYR A 65 -9.61 19.99 4.20
C TYR A 65 -8.80 19.15 5.17
N TYR A 66 -9.47 18.23 5.87
CA TYR A 66 -8.85 17.37 6.86
C TYR A 66 -8.14 16.21 6.19
N TRP A 67 -6.98 15.85 6.72
CA TRP A 67 -6.16 14.77 6.22
C TRP A 67 -5.53 13.96 7.35
N ALA A 68 -5.17 12.70 7.06
CA ALA A 68 -4.25 11.90 7.85
C ALA A 68 -3.10 11.42 6.94
N GLU A 69 -1.88 11.62 7.40
CA GLU A 69 -0.66 11.25 6.70
C GLU A 69 -0.03 10.02 7.36
N LEU A 70 0.15 8.97 6.58
CA LEU A 70 0.72 7.69 6.98
C LEU A 70 2.01 7.45 6.19
N ALA A 71 2.94 6.68 6.79
CA ALA A 71 4.09 6.16 6.06
C ALA A 71 3.63 5.38 4.82
N PRO A 72 4.43 5.37 3.74
CA PRO A 72 4.18 4.50 2.58
C PRO A 72 4.13 3.03 3.03
N ALA A 73 3.27 2.25 2.38
CA ALA A 73 3.14 0.83 2.63
C ALA A 73 3.31 0.00 1.37
N VAL A 74 3.66 -1.26 1.54
CA VAL A 74 3.76 -2.24 0.47
C VAL A 74 2.81 -3.40 0.75
N VAL A 75 2.26 -3.97 -0.32
CA VAL A 75 1.44 -5.19 -0.32
C VAL A 75 2.07 -6.18 -1.28
N VAL A 76 2.21 -7.43 -0.86
CA VAL A 76 2.94 -8.45 -1.63
C VAL A 76 2.01 -9.54 -2.11
N VAL A 77 2.01 -9.79 -3.41
CA VAL A 77 1.37 -10.96 -3.99
C VAL A 77 2.42 -12.03 -4.22
N ALA A 78 2.24 -13.17 -3.57
CA ALA A 78 3.15 -14.30 -3.62
C ALA A 78 2.38 -15.60 -3.82
N VAL A 79 2.91 -16.51 -4.63
CA VAL A 79 2.30 -17.82 -4.92
C VAL A 79 3.28 -18.93 -4.63
N ALA A 80 2.93 -19.84 -3.74
CA ALA A 80 3.65 -21.06 -3.43
C ALA A 80 2.78 -22.28 -3.76
N ASP A 81 3.31 -23.24 -4.47
CA ASP A 81 2.62 -24.52 -4.81
C ASP A 81 1.21 -24.37 -5.41
N GLY A 82 0.98 -23.29 -6.17
CA GLY A 82 -0.32 -22.99 -6.81
C GLY A 82 -1.35 -22.36 -5.85
N GLU A 83 -0.92 -21.91 -4.68
CA GLU A 83 -1.73 -21.20 -3.71
C GLU A 83 -1.18 -19.79 -3.46
N VAL A 84 -2.06 -18.80 -3.35
CA VAL A 84 -1.71 -17.44 -2.93
C VAL A 84 -1.43 -17.46 -1.43
N VAL A 85 -0.27 -16.95 -1.04
CA VAL A 85 0.12 -16.80 0.36
C VAL A 85 -0.64 -15.63 0.98
N LEU A 86 -1.28 -15.86 2.12
CA LEU A 86 -2.03 -14.88 2.88
C LEU A 86 -1.64 -14.92 4.35
N VAL A 87 -1.95 -13.85 5.06
CA VAL A 87 -1.89 -13.77 6.51
C VAL A 87 -3.28 -13.56 7.08
N GLU A 88 -3.59 -14.19 8.20
CA GLU A 88 -4.82 -13.95 8.95
C GLU A 88 -4.47 -13.14 10.20
N GLN A 89 -5.01 -11.93 10.30
CA GLN A 89 -4.67 -10.96 11.34
C GLN A 89 -5.91 -10.28 11.89
N TYR A 90 -5.95 -10.10 13.23
CA TYR A 90 -6.94 -9.26 13.88
C TYR A 90 -6.55 -7.78 13.75
N ARG A 91 -7.43 -6.95 13.16
CA ARG A 91 -7.26 -5.52 12.98
C ARG A 91 -8.01 -4.73 14.07
N PRO A 92 -7.33 -4.29 15.16
CA PRO A 92 -7.98 -3.64 16.30
C PRO A 92 -8.75 -2.37 15.93
N ALA A 93 -8.31 -1.64 14.90
CA ALA A 93 -8.95 -0.40 14.44
C ALA A 93 -10.40 -0.62 13.98
N ILE A 94 -10.66 -1.75 13.34
CA ILE A 94 -11.99 -2.12 12.82
C ILE A 94 -12.61 -3.29 13.61
N ARG A 95 -11.85 -3.91 14.53
CA ARG A 95 -12.27 -4.99 15.43
C ARG A 95 -12.71 -6.26 14.70
N GLU A 96 -12.03 -6.57 13.61
CA GLU A 96 -12.31 -7.74 12.78
C GLU A 96 -11.03 -8.51 12.46
N THR A 97 -11.16 -9.81 12.21
CA THR A 97 -10.07 -10.64 11.69
C THR A 97 -10.18 -10.71 10.17
N HIS A 98 -9.11 -10.39 9.48
CA HIS A 98 -9.03 -10.38 8.02
C HIS A 98 -8.01 -11.39 7.52
N ARG A 99 -8.27 -11.94 6.33
CA ARG A 99 -7.26 -12.59 5.50
C ARG A 99 -6.76 -11.59 4.49
N GLU A 100 -5.46 -11.34 4.53
CA GLU A 100 -4.82 -10.26 3.79
C GLU A 100 -3.60 -10.78 3.06
N LEU A 101 -3.21 -10.09 2.00
CA LEU A 101 -1.87 -10.25 1.45
C LEU A 101 -0.85 -9.74 2.46
N PRO A 102 0.34 -10.34 2.55
CA PRO A 102 1.43 -9.81 3.37
C PRO A 102 1.68 -8.34 3.05
N ALA A 103 1.86 -7.51 4.08
CA ALA A 103 1.93 -6.06 3.88
C ALA A 103 2.56 -5.35 5.08
N GLY A 104 3.40 -4.36 4.83
CA GLY A 104 3.97 -3.56 5.89
C GLY A 104 4.41 -2.18 5.45
N ILE A 105 5.12 -1.50 6.33
CA ILE A 105 5.62 -0.15 6.11
C ILE A 105 6.92 -0.20 5.32
N VAL A 106 7.07 0.70 4.34
CA VAL A 106 8.34 0.90 3.64
C VAL A 106 9.27 1.71 4.54
N GLU A 107 10.41 1.16 4.89
CA GLU A 107 11.40 1.82 5.72
C GLU A 107 12.17 2.91 4.95
N PRO A 108 12.74 3.91 5.66
CA PRO A 108 13.51 4.96 5.01
C PRO A 108 14.68 4.42 4.18
N GLY A 109 14.65 4.66 2.88
CA GLY A 109 15.69 4.25 1.94
C GLY A 109 15.40 2.94 1.21
N GLU A 110 14.34 2.22 1.56
CA GLU A 110 13.88 1.06 0.82
C GLU A 110 13.09 1.46 -0.43
N THR A 111 13.20 0.64 -1.46
CA THR A 111 12.25 0.59 -2.55
C THR A 111 11.01 -0.23 -2.15
N TYR A 112 9.92 -0.14 -2.90
CA TYR A 112 8.75 -0.99 -2.67
C TYR A 112 9.07 -2.49 -2.79
N VAL A 113 9.98 -2.86 -3.71
CA VAL A 113 10.36 -4.26 -3.90
C VAL A 113 11.14 -4.77 -2.70
N GLU A 114 12.15 -4.03 -2.25
CA GLU A 114 12.94 -4.40 -1.07
C GLU A 114 12.07 -4.55 0.17
N ALA A 115 11.22 -3.55 0.45
CA ALA A 115 10.28 -3.61 1.57
C ALA A 115 9.32 -4.80 1.43
N GLY A 116 8.78 -5.04 0.24
CA GLY A 116 7.86 -6.16 -0.01
C GLY A 116 8.49 -7.52 0.24
N LEU A 117 9.72 -7.74 -0.22
CA LEU A 117 10.41 -9.00 0.00
C LEU A 117 10.78 -9.20 1.48
N ARG A 118 11.14 -8.14 2.19
CA ARG A 118 11.39 -8.17 3.64
C ARG A 118 10.11 -8.55 4.38
N GLU A 119 9.00 -7.85 4.17
CA GLU A 119 7.71 -8.12 4.82
C GLU A 119 7.19 -9.54 4.53
N LEU A 120 7.32 -10.01 3.27
CA LEU A 120 6.96 -11.38 2.92
C LEU A 120 7.70 -12.39 3.80
N ARG A 121 9.00 -12.20 3.95
CA ARG A 121 9.84 -13.09 4.76
C ARG A 121 9.47 -13.02 6.25
N GLU A 122 9.35 -11.82 6.81
CA GLU A 122 9.06 -11.59 8.22
C GLU A 122 7.69 -12.15 8.61
N GLU A 123 6.65 -11.87 7.84
CA GLU A 123 5.29 -12.28 8.13
C GLU A 123 5.01 -13.76 7.80
N THR A 124 5.64 -14.31 6.77
CA THR A 124 5.26 -15.62 6.23
C THR A 124 6.32 -16.69 6.29
N GLY A 125 7.59 -16.33 6.43
CA GLY A 125 8.73 -17.27 6.33
C GLY A 125 9.02 -17.71 4.89
N TYR A 126 8.59 -16.97 3.88
CA TYR A 126 8.99 -17.20 2.49
C TYR A 126 10.01 -16.16 2.05
N ASP A 127 11.20 -16.62 1.64
CA ASP A 127 12.11 -15.84 0.83
C ASP A 127 11.71 -15.91 -0.64
N ALA A 128 12.07 -14.86 -1.40
CA ALA A 128 11.86 -14.83 -2.84
C ALA A 128 13.19 -14.56 -3.58
N ASP A 129 13.37 -15.16 -4.74
CA ASP A 129 14.53 -14.92 -5.61
C ASP A 129 14.56 -13.49 -6.17
N GLY A 130 13.41 -12.82 -6.21
CA GLY A 130 13.25 -11.46 -6.66
C GLY A 130 11.79 -11.02 -6.65
N GLY A 131 11.58 -9.79 -7.05
CA GLY A 131 10.24 -9.24 -7.16
C GLY A 131 10.16 -8.10 -8.15
N ARG A 132 8.94 -7.69 -8.48
CA ARG A 132 8.69 -6.52 -9.32
C ARG A 132 7.53 -5.70 -8.80
N LEU A 133 7.62 -4.39 -8.95
CA LEU A 133 6.52 -3.49 -8.67
C LEU A 133 5.43 -3.68 -9.74
N LEU A 134 4.22 -4.03 -9.33
CA LEU A 134 3.05 -4.08 -10.21
C LEU A 134 2.46 -2.69 -10.41
N SER A 135 2.29 -1.96 -9.31
CA SER A 135 1.75 -0.60 -9.32
C SER A 135 2.07 0.13 -8.02
N SER A 136 2.00 1.46 -8.04
CA SER A 136 1.95 2.26 -6.82
C SER A 136 0.88 3.35 -6.96
N LEU A 137 0.10 3.57 -5.90
CA LEU A 137 -1.05 4.46 -5.97
C LEU A 137 -1.35 5.12 -4.62
N TRP A 138 -2.11 6.18 -4.66
CA TRP A 138 -2.65 6.84 -3.48
C TRP A 138 -3.88 6.09 -2.97
N ALA A 139 -3.89 5.72 -1.69
CA ALA A 139 -5.03 5.11 -1.04
C ALA A 139 -5.97 6.17 -0.46
N ALA A 140 -7.29 5.99 -0.61
CA ALA A 140 -8.33 6.82 0.00
C ALA A 140 -8.08 8.34 -0.13
N THR A 141 -7.85 8.81 -1.36
CA THR A 141 -7.43 10.18 -1.72
C THR A 141 -8.30 11.32 -1.19
N GLY A 142 -9.48 11.03 -0.68
CA GLY A 142 -10.37 12.02 -0.06
C GLY A 142 -9.96 12.44 1.36
N VAL A 143 -9.07 11.67 2.01
CA VAL A 143 -8.69 11.92 3.41
C VAL A 143 -7.27 11.50 3.73
N LEU A 144 -6.70 10.50 3.03
CA LEU A 144 -5.37 9.99 3.34
C LEU A 144 -4.30 10.61 2.43
N ARG A 145 -3.19 10.95 3.05
CA ARG A 145 -1.88 11.12 2.43
C ARG A 145 -1.11 9.83 2.68
N HIS A 146 -1.45 8.79 1.91
CA HIS A 146 -0.89 7.45 2.06
C HIS A 146 -0.65 6.82 0.69
N HIS A 147 0.59 6.51 0.42
CA HIS A 147 0.99 5.84 -0.82
C HIS A 147 1.18 4.35 -0.58
N ARG A 148 0.72 3.52 -1.51
CA ARG A 148 0.79 2.07 -1.40
C ARG A 148 1.39 1.48 -2.67
N GLY A 149 2.44 0.65 -2.52
CA GLY A 149 3.01 -0.16 -3.58
C GLY A 149 2.44 -1.57 -3.56
N PHE A 150 2.32 -2.19 -4.74
CA PHE A 150 1.95 -3.59 -4.91
C PHE A 150 3.09 -4.31 -5.60
N VAL A 151 3.60 -5.36 -4.98
CA VAL A 151 4.76 -6.11 -5.43
C VAL A 151 4.37 -7.55 -5.72
N TRP A 152 4.83 -8.08 -6.83
CA TRP A 152 4.84 -9.51 -7.09
C TRP A 152 6.17 -10.10 -6.63
N ALA A 153 6.15 -11.20 -5.88
CA ALA A 153 7.35 -11.94 -5.46
C ALA A 153 7.50 -13.22 -6.28
N ASP A 154 8.70 -13.45 -6.81
CA ASP A 154 9.04 -14.59 -7.65
C ASP A 154 10.00 -15.56 -6.94
N GLY A 155 9.86 -16.87 -7.23
CA GLY A 155 10.83 -17.89 -6.82
C GLY A 155 10.84 -18.13 -5.31
N LEU A 156 9.66 -18.41 -4.73
CA LEU A 156 9.51 -18.59 -3.29
C LEU A 156 10.24 -19.83 -2.77
N THR A 157 10.91 -19.67 -1.64
CA THR A 157 11.55 -20.72 -0.87
C THR A 157 11.16 -20.58 0.60
N GLU A 158 10.71 -21.65 1.24
CA GLU A 158 10.45 -21.63 2.68
C GLU A 158 11.73 -21.43 3.48
N THR A 159 11.65 -20.56 4.48
CA THR A 159 12.71 -20.28 5.44
C THR A 159 12.17 -20.31 6.87
N ASP A 160 13.07 -20.14 7.83
CA ASP A 160 12.62 -19.95 9.22
C ASP A 160 11.85 -18.62 9.35
N LEU A 161 10.74 -18.68 10.05
CA LEU A 161 9.87 -17.53 10.29
C LEU A 161 10.53 -16.58 11.29
N GLU A 162 10.86 -15.38 10.87
CA GLU A 162 11.51 -14.33 11.68
C GLU A 162 10.52 -13.20 11.97
N ARG A 163 9.52 -13.45 12.82
CA ARG A 163 8.52 -12.43 13.20
C ARG A 163 9.04 -11.48 14.25
N ASP A 164 8.57 -10.28 14.20
CA ASP A 164 8.65 -9.34 15.31
C ASP A 164 7.81 -9.82 16.49
N ASP A 165 8.31 -9.61 17.73
CA ASP A 165 7.66 -10.07 18.98
C ASP A 165 6.22 -9.55 19.17
N ASN A 166 5.78 -8.56 18.39
CA ASN A 166 4.47 -7.91 18.49
C ASN A 166 3.52 -8.26 17.33
N GLU A 167 3.90 -9.16 16.44
CA GLU A 167 3.07 -9.56 15.30
C GLU A 167 2.27 -10.82 15.57
N PHE A 168 0.96 -10.62 15.79
CA PHE A 168 0.00 -11.70 16.06
C PHE A 168 -0.80 -12.02 14.80
N LEU A 169 -0.19 -12.77 13.88
CA LEU A 169 -0.82 -13.21 12.64
C LEU A 169 -0.59 -14.71 12.41
N ALA A 170 -1.40 -15.33 11.57
CA ALA A 170 -1.25 -16.72 11.13
C ALA A 170 -1.07 -16.75 9.61
N VAL A 171 -0.07 -17.50 9.13
CA VAL A 171 0.10 -17.75 7.70
C VAL A 171 -0.99 -18.70 7.23
N THR A 172 -1.61 -18.38 6.11
CA THR A 172 -2.62 -19.20 5.44
C THR A 172 -2.45 -19.09 3.93
N SER A 173 -3.17 -19.90 3.19
CA SER A 173 -3.14 -19.84 1.74
C SER A 173 -4.50 -20.14 1.14
N VAL A 174 -4.65 -19.84 -0.15
CA VAL A 174 -5.86 -20.12 -0.92
C VAL A 174 -5.47 -20.46 -2.37
N PRO A 175 -6.09 -21.48 -2.99
CA PRO A 175 -5.82 -21.81 -4.38
C PRO A 175 -5.95 -20.57 -5.29
N VAL A 176 -4.98 -20.35 -6.18
CA VAL A 176 -4.93 -19.20 -7.10
C VAL A 176 -6.30 -18.96 -7.77
N LYS A 177 -6.94 -20.00 -8.27
CA LYS A 177 -8.27 -19.91 -8.95
C LYS A 177 -9.40 -19.41 -8.04
N GLU A 178 -9.24 -19.44 -6.72
CA GLU A 178 -10.23 -19.05 -5.72
C GLU A 178 -9.87 -17.74 -5.01
N ALA A 179 -8.64 -17.23 -5.21
CA ALA A 179 -8.08 -16.12 -4.46
C ALA A 179 -8.93 -14.83 -4.56
N ILE A 180 -9.25 -14.40 -5.77
CA ILE A 180 -10.06 -13.19 -6.00
C ILE A 180 -11.47 -13.35 -5.43
N GLU A 181 -12.10 -14.52 -5.62
CA GLU A 181 -13.44 -14.77 -5.07
C GLU A 181 -13.40 -14.77 -3.55
N THR A 182 -12.37 -15.39 -2.95
CA THR A 182 -12.18 -15.44 -1.49
C THR A 182 -11.94 -14.04 -0.90
N ALA A 183 -11.09 -13.23 -1.52
CA ALA A 183 -10.79 -11.86 -1.08
C ALA A 183 -12.01 -10.93 -1.13
N ARG A 184 -12.98 -11.20 -2.01
CA ARG A 184 -14.24 -10.43 -2.13
C ARG A 184 -15.30 -10.82 -1.12
N ARG A 185 -15.12 -11.89 -0.36
CA ARG A 185 -16.06 -12.31 0.70
C ARG A 185 -15.77 -11.51 1.97
N PRO A 186 -16.82 -10.95 2.63
CA PRO A 186 -16.63 -10.32 3.93
C PRO A 186 -16.08 -11.29 4.99
N PRO A 187 -15.16 -10.81 5.87
CA PRO A 187 -14.58 -9.47 5.88
C PRO A 187 -13.55 -9.31 4.75
N ALA A 188 -13.60 -8.19 4.04
CA ALA A 188 -12.76 -7.91 2.88
C ALA A 188 -12.07 -6.54 3.03
N ASN A 189 -10.88 -6.40 2.47
CA ASN A 189 -10.16 -5.13 2.42
C ASN A 189 -9.74 -4.79 0.97
N ASP A 190 -9.54 -3.51 0.72
CA ASP A 190 -9.16 -2.98 -0.59
C ASP A 190 -7.81 -3.50 -1.05
N ALA A 191 -6.79 -3.44 -0.20
CA ALA A 191 -5.41 -3.77 -0.53
C ALA A 191 -5.25 -5.20 -1.07
N THR A 192 -5.89 -6.18 -0.44
CA THR A 192 -5.86 -7.57 -0.88
C THR A 192 -6.54 -7.74 -2.23
N ILE A 193 -7.70 -7.11 -2.43
CA ILE A 193 -8.43 -7.19 -3.70
C ILE A 193 -7.63 -6.50 -4.81
N GLU A 194 -7.10 -5.31 -4.56
CA GLU A 194 -6.30 -4.54 -5.53
C GLU A 194 -5.06 -5.32 -5.96
N GLY A 195 -4.29 -5.86 -5.00
CA GLY A 195 -3.08 -6.64 -5.30
C GLY A 195 -3.37 -7.87 -6.16
N LEU A 196 -4.41 -8.64 -5.81
CA LEU A 196 -4.82 -9.82 -6.59
C LEU A 196 -5.32 -9.45 -7.99
N LEU A 197 -6.07 -8.37 -8.15
CA LEU A 197 -6.54 -7.92 -9.46
C LEU A 197 -5.39 -7.44 -10.34
N LEU A 198 -4.42 -6.70 -9.80
CA LEU A 198 -3.22 -6.27 -10.53
C LEU A 198 -2.41 -7.48 -11.01
N ALA A 199 -2.16 -8.43 -10.12
CA ALA A 199 -1.44 -9.65 -10.48
C ALA A 199 -2.20 -10.49 -11.55
N HIS A 200 -3.51 -10.55 -11.45
CA HIS A 200 -4.34 -11.26 -12.44
C HIS A 200 -4.32 -10.55 -13.80
N GLU A 201 -4.40 -9.22 -13.85
CA GLU A 201 -4.34 -8.45 -15.10
C GLU A 201 -2.98 -8.62 -15.80
N ASP A 202 -1.91 -8.75 -15.03
CA ASP A 202 -0.56 -9.03 -15.53
C ASP A 202 -0.34 -10.50 -15.93
N GLY A 203 -1.34 -11.37 -15.75
CA GLY A 203 -1.27 -12.80 -16.12
C GLY A 203 -0.39 -13.63 -15.18
N LEU A 204 -0.27 -13.25 -13.92
CA LEU A 204 0.52 -13.92 -12.88
C LEU A 204 -0.33 -14.86 -12.01
N LEU A 205 -1.67 -14.70 -12.05
CA LEU A 205 -2.64 -15.52 -11.34
C LEU A 205 -3.56 -16.24 -12.32
#